data_34649dec67f98ad21ce9393d24edb22c
#
_entry.id   34649dec67f98ad21ce9393d24edb22c
#
_cell.length_a   1.000
_cell.length_b   1.000
_cell.length_c   1.000
_cell.angle_alpha   90.00
_cell.angle_beta   90.00
_cell.angle_gamma   90.00
#
_symmetry.space_group_name_H-M   'P 1'
#
loop_
_entity.id
_entity.type
_entity.pdbx_description
1 polymer ?
#
loop_
_entity_poly.entity_id
_entity_poly.type
_entity_poly.pdbx_seq_one_letter_code
_entity_poly.pdbx_strand_id
1 'polypeptide(L)'
;AYMPNLLPGQFKVRDVNGWECDDFGNPILDKNGRYKYTGKPDGVLNEADMVLLGTTDPGFSMGFGNTFSYKGFDLNIFFYGMFDRLVYNATRDKYSFFELRRVLQGQNFLEEVNDSWSSTNTNSNNPSGIVTTYPQPSSYLMEQGWFIRCKNITFGYSIPQRLLDNIKMGKIRVYAELGNPFVITKYTGNDPETDFKAGYPNQRSYMFGLNLTF
;
A
#
# COMPACT_ATOMS: atom_id res chain seq x y z
N ALA A 1 -8.30 -10.44 20.59
CA ALA A 1 -8.10 -11.89 20.73
C ALA A 1 -6.98 -12.12 21.73
N TYR A 2 -7.31 -12.78 22.82
CA TYR A 2 -6.39 -13.15 23.87
C TYR A 2 -5.43 -14.25 23.35
N MET A 3 -4.12 -14.02 23.41
CA MET A 3 -3.09 -14.99 23.03
C MET A 3 -2.32 -15.43 24.28
N PRO A 4 -2.77 -16.47 25.00
CA PRO A 4 -2.18 -16.84 26.29
C PRO A 4 -0.81 -17.52 26.21
N ASN A 5 -0.39 -18.02 25.05
CA ASN A 5 0.86 -18.78 24.90
C ASN A 5 1.58 -18.39 23.63
N LEU A 6 2.55 -17.48 23.72
CA LEU A 6 3.47 -17.17 22.63
C LEU A 6 4.47 -18.32 22.47
N LEU A 7 4.25 -19.13 21.45
CA LEU A 7 5.20 -20.17 21.05
C LEU A 7 6.27 -19.57 20.11
N PRO A 8 7.46 -20.17 20.04
CA PRO A 8 8.46 -19.80 19.04
C PRO A 8 7.87 -19.79 17.63
N GLY A 9 8.20 -18.79 16.83
CA GLY A 9 7.67 -18.62 15.47
C GLY A 9 6.32 -17.92 15.37
N GLN A 10 5.69 -17.57 16.47
CA GLN A 10 4.46 -16.77 16.49
C GLN A 10 4.74 -15.26 16.54
N PHE A 11 3.73 -14.45 16.26
CA PHE A 11 3.82 -12.99 16.42
C PHE A 11 4.07 -12.61 17.87
N LYS A 12 5.08 -11.77 18.07
CA LYS A 12 5.38 -11.21 19.38
C LYS A 12 4.51 -9.98 19.63
N VAL A 13 3.45 -10.15 20.41
CA VAL A 13 2.64 -9.04 20.90
C VAL A 13 3.33 -8.41 22.10
N ARG A 14 3.34 -7.07 22.16
CA ARG A 14 3.92 -6.34 23.30
C ARG A 14 2.81 -5.98 24.27
N ASP A 15 3.04 -6.29 25.53
CA ASP A 15 2.32 -5.71 26.64
C ASP A 15 2.91 -4.31 26.87
N VAL A 16 2.14 -3.28 26.61
CA VAL A 16 2.59 -1.88 26.68
C VAL A 16 1.71 -1.05 27.61
N ASN A 17 0.50 -1.56 27.95
CA ASN A 17 -0.49 -0.83 28.70
C ASN A 17 -1.46 -1.77 29.41
N GLY A 18 -2.16 -1.25 30.41
CA GLY A 18 -3.26 -1.93 31.08
C GLY A 18 -4.40 -0.96 31.35
N TRP A 19 -5.55 -1.46 31.76
CA TRP A 19 -6.64 -0.63 32.22
C TRP A 19 -6.51 -0.31 33.70
N GLU A 20 -6.82 0.93 34.12
CA GLU A 20 -7.08 1.23 35.51
C GLU A 20 -8.35 0.49 35.92
N CYS A 21 -8.26 -0.32 37.00
CA CYS A 21 -9.38 -1.12 37.51
C CYS A 21 -9.80 -0.65 38.91
N ASP A 22 -11.06 -0.84 39.23
CA ASP A 22 -11.58 -0.69 40.59
C ASP A 22 -11.12 -1.84 41.50
N ASP A 23 -11.51 -1.78 42.77
CA ASP A 23 -11.16 -2.79 43.77
C ASP A 23 -11.74 -4.21 43.46
N PHE A 24 -12.66 -4.30 42.52
CA PHE A 24 -13.27 -5.55 42.04
C PHE A 24 -12.66 -6.05 40.73
N GLY A 25 -11.68 -5.30 40.14
CA GLY A 25 -11.03 -5.65 38.88
C GLY A 25 -11.78 -5.20 37.62
N ASN A 26 -12.81 -4.33 37.71
CA ASN A 26 -13.51 -3.83 36.57
C ASN A 26 -12.79 -2.57 36.03
N PRO A 27 -12.63 -2.42 34.69
CA PRO A 27 -12.02 -1.24 34.12
C PRO A 27 -12.80 0.04 34.44
N ILE A 28 -12.07 1.07 34.83
CA ILE A 28 -12.62 2.40 35.15
C ILE A 28 -12.79 3.21 33.86
N LEU A 29 -13.93 3.88 33.73
CA LEU A 29 -14.20 4.81 32.63
C LEU A 29 -13.91 6.25 33.05
N ASP A 30 -13.43 7.06 32.10
CA ASP A 30 -13.34 8.52 32.25
C ASP A 30 -14.72 9.18 32.13
N LYS A 31 -14.77 10.52 32.30
CA LYS A 31 -15.99 11.32 32.16
C LYS A 31 -16.61 11.30 30.76
N ASN A 32 -15.91 10.80 29.76
CA ASN A 32 -16.33 10.67 28.36
C ASN A 32 -16.74 9.23 28.01
N GLY A 33 -16.77 8.31 28.99
CA GLY A 33 -17.08 6.89 28.78
C GLY A 33 -15.97 6.09 28.13
N ARG A 34 -14.71 6.55 28.20
CA ARG A 34 -13.54 5.84 27.66
C ARG A 34 -12.79 5.16 28.78
N TYR A 35 -12.23 3.98 28.50
CA TYR A 35 -11.37 3.30 29.45
C TYR A 35 -10.14 4.12 29.81
N LYS A 36 -9.82 4.18 31.10
CA LYS A 36 -8.59 4.77 31.59
C LYS A 36 -7.45 3.77 31.49
N TYR A 37 -6.29 4.26 31.10
CA TYR A 37 -5.09 3.45 30.89
C TYR A 37 -4.04 3.75 31.96
N THR A 38 -3.36 2.69 32.42
CA THR A 38 -2.26 2.80 33.41
C THR A 38 -1.01 3.42 32.83
N GLY A 39 -0.81 3.34 31.51
CA GLY A 39 0.42 3.73 30.82
C GLY A 39 1.60 2.79 31.09
N LYS A 40 1.34 1.60 31.64
CA LYS A 40 2.37 0.61 32.00
C LYS A 40 1.87 -0.81 31.67
N PRO A 41 2.80 -1.75 31.36
CA PRO A 41 2.48 -3.16 31.22
C PRO A 41 1.79 -3.71 32.49
N ASP A 42 0.78 -4.53 32.31
CA ASP A 42 0.02 -5.18 33.41
C ASP A 42 0.18 -6.70 33.43
N GLY A 43 0.91 -7.29 32.50
CA GLY A 43 1.12 -8.73 32.36
C GLY A 43 0.00 -9.46 31.61
N VAL A 44 -1.01 -8.73 31.10
CA VAL A 44 -2.16 -9.29 30.40
C VAL A 44 -2.28 -8.70 29.01
N LEU A 45 -2.10 -9.51 27.99
CA LEU A 45 -2.28 -9.08 26.59
C LEU A 45 -3.77 -8.96 26.25
N ASN A 46 -4.23 -7.73 26.02
CA ASN A 46 -5.62 -7.43 25.71
C ASN A 46 -5.76 -6.18 24.83
N GLU A 47 -6.95 -5.63 24.70
CA GLU A 47 -7.20 -4.44 23.87
C GLU A 47 -6.54 -3.16 24.41
N ALA A 48 -6.12 -3.13 25.68
CA ALA A 48 -5.36 -2.01 26.23
C ALA A 48 -3.99 -1.85 25.59
N ASP A 49 -3.43 -2.94 25.05
CA ASP A 49 -2.14 -2.98 24.35
C ASP A 49 -2.21 -2.47 22.91
N MET A 50 -3.38 -2.11 22.42
CA MET A 50 -3.53 -1.53 21.09
C MET A 50 -2.96 -0.12 21.08
N VAL A 51 -2.03 0.12 20.17
CA VAL A 51 -1.38 1.43 19.97
C VAL A 51 -1.77 2.03 18.61
N LEU A 52 -1.90 3.35 18.58
CA LEU A 52 -2.10 4.07 17.32
C LEU A 52 -0.79 4.07 16.54
N LEU A 53 -0.75 3.41 15.40
CA LEU A 53 0.43 3.33 14.53
C LEU A 53 0.58 4.55 13.62
N GLY A 54 -0.53 5.19 13.25
CA GLY A 54 -0.57 6.32 12.34
C GLY A 54 -1.90 6.39 11.60
N THR A 55 -1.92 7.05 10.46
CA THR A 55 -3.11 7.22 9.64
C THR A 55 -2.95 6.59 8.25
N THR A 56 -4.06 6.12 7.69
CA THR A 56 -4.14 5.67 6.29
C THR A 56 -4.35 6.85 5.34
N ASP A 57 -4.85 7.98 5.85
CA ASP A 57 -4.95 9.20 5.08
C ASP A 57 -3.57 9.83 4.90
N PRO A 58 -3.25 10.33 3.71
CA PRO A 58 -1.96 10.96 3.47
C PRO A 58 -1.82 12.27 4.25
N GLY A 59 -0.68 12.50 4.88
CA GLY A 59 -0.35 13.77 5.50
C GLY A 59 -0.27 14.90 4.48
N PHE A 60 0.20 14.60 3.26
CA PHE A 60 0.07 15.49 2.11
C PHE A 60 0.07 14.72 0.77
N SER A 61 -0.48 15.36 -0.26
CA SER A 61 -0.43 14.89 -1.64
C SER A 61 0.07 16.01 -2.54
N MET A 62 0.73 15.64 -3.64
CA MET A 62 1.26 16.60 -4.60
C MET A 62 1.04 16.12 -6.03
N GLY A 63 0.89 17.09 -6.94
CA GLY A 63 0.91 16.87 -8.38
C GLY A 63 1.97 17.76 -9.03
N PHE A 64 2.69 17.22 -10.00
CA PHE A 64 3.70 17.95 -10.75
C PHE A 64 3.54 17.65 -12.23
N GLY A 65 3.23 18.70 -13.01
CA GLY A 65 3.06 18.61 -14.46
C GLY A 65 4.09 19.48 -15.21
N ASN A 66 4.62 18.93 -16.28
CA ASN A 66 5.50 19.65 -17.20
C ASN A 66 5.06 19.46 -18.65
N THR A 67 5.07 20.55 -19.39
CA THR A 67 4.81 20.55 -20.83
C THR A 67 5.97 21.20 -21.54
N PHE A 68 6.58 20.47 -22.45
CA PHE A 68 7.65 20.95 -23.32
C PHE A 68 7.15 21.02 -24.76
N SER A 69 7.47 22.10 -25.44
CA SER A 69 7.11 22.27 -26.87
C SER A 69 8.29 22.76 -27.65
N TYR A 70 8.59 22.10 -28.79
CA TYR A 70 9.68 22.48 -29.66
C TYR A 70 9.42 22.06 -31.11
N LYS A 71 9.41 23.00 -32.01
CA LYS A 71 9.28 22.77 -33.48
C LYS A 71 8.16 21.80 -33.87
N GLY A 72 6.96 21.96 -33.27
CA GLY A 72 5.81 21.10 -33.53
C GLY A 72 5.72 19.85 -32.69
N PHE A 73 6.79 19.47 -32.00
CA PHE A 73 6.73 18.42 -30.95
C PHE A 73 6.22 19.00 -29.67
N ASP A 74 5.42 18.20 -28.95
CA ASP A 74 4.98 18.46 -27.59
C ASP A 74 5.15 17.21 -26.74
N LEU A 75 5.62 17.41 -25.51
CA LEU A 75 5.77 16.37 -24.49
C LEU A 75 5.11 16.87 -23.22
N ASN A 76 4.12 16.12 -22.74
CA ASN A 76 3.48 16.36 -21.46
C ASN A 76 3.77 15.21 -20.52
N ILE A 77 4.22 15.51 -19.30
CA ILE A 77 4.47 14.51 -18.26
C ILE A 77 3.79 14.99 -16.99
N PHE A 78 3.01 14.09 -16.37
CA PHE A 78 2.35 14.38 -15.09
C PHE A 78 2.69 13.33 -14.05
N PHE A 79 3.19 13.80 -12.90
CA PHE A 79 3.44 13.02 -11.71
C PHE A 79 2.43 13.36 -10.61
N TYR A 80 2.09 12.35 -9.84
CA TYR A 80 1.24 12.47 -8.67
C TYR A 80 1.82 11.62 -7.53
N GLY A 81 1.76 12.13 -6.30
CA GLY A 81 2.28 11.42 -5.14
C GLY A 81 1.46 11.66 -3.89
N MET A 82 1.49 10.69 -3.01
CA MET A 82 0.98 10.74 -1.65
C MET A 82 2.08 10.37 -0.67
N PHE A 83 2.11 11.04 0.47
CA PHE A 83 3.18 10.90 1.45
C PHE A 83 2.60 10.85 2.87
N ASP A 84 3.42 10.36 3.80
CA ASP A 84 3.10 10.28 5.22
C ASP A 84 1.76 9.56 5.48
N ARG A 85 1.69 8.30 5.02
CA ARG A 85 0.55 7.42 5.23
C ARG A 85 0.98 5.99 5.49
N LEU A 86 0.19 5.27 6.26
CA LEU A 86 0.31 3.83 6.40
C LEU A 86 -0.69 3.12 5.48
N VAL A 87 -0.26 1.99 4.95
CA VAL A 87 -1.11 1.13 4.12
C VAL A 87 -1.05 -0.29 4.66
N TYR A 88 -2.20 -0.91 4.79
CA TYR A 88 -2.30 -2.33 5.11
C TYR A 88 -1.89 -3.15 3.89
N ASN A 89 -0.87 -3.99 4.06
CA ASN A 89 -0.41 -4.87 2.99
C ASN A 89 -1.27 -6.13 2.90
N ALA A 90 -2.39 -6.00 2.20
CA ALA A 90 -3.34 -7.10 2.01
C ALA A 90 -2.76 -8.24 1.15
N THR A 91 -1.83 -7.93 0.26
CA THR A 91 -1.10 -8.94 -0.52
C THR A 91 -0.24 -9.81 0.40
N ARG A 92 0.51 -9.18 1.31
CA ARG A 92 1.31 -9.88 2.31
C ARG A 92 0.44 -10.69 3.26
N ASP A 93 -0.65 -10.11 3.78
CA ASP A 93 -1.61 -10.82 4.62
C ASP A 93 -2.15 -12.08 3.93
N LYS A 94 -2.48 -11.97 2.67
CA LYS A 94 -3.08 -13.07 1.91
C LYS A 94 -2.08 -14.17 1.52
N TYR A 95 -0.82 -13.84 1.25
CA TYR A 95 0.12 -14.75 0.61
C TYR A 95 1.37 -15.08 1.43
N SER A 96 1.51 -14.55 2.66
CA SER A 96 2.67 -14.85 3.54
C SER A 96 2.42 -15.97 4.55
N PHE A 97 1.19 -16.47 4.66
CA PHE A 97 0.84 -17.50 5.63
C PHE A 97 0.27 -18.75 4.97
N PHE A 98 0.74 -19.95 5.42
CA PHE A 98 0.23 -21.21 4.93
C PHE A 98 -1.14 -21.51 5.55
N GLU A 99 -2.19 -21.23 4.82
CA GLU A 99 -3.50 -21.82 5.09
C GLU A 99 -3.60 -23.15 4.33
N LEU A 100 -3.90 -24.25 5.02
CA LEU A 100 -4.04 -25.57 4.40
C LEU A 100 -5.00 -25.54 3.21
N ARG A 101 -6.09 -24.79 3.29
CA ARG A 101 -7.05 -24.62 2.20
C ARG A 101 -6.39 -24.05 0.92
N ARG A 102 -5.54 -23.05 1.07
CA ARG A 102 -4.83 -22.40 -0.05
C ARG A 102 -3.80 -23.33 -0.66
N VAL A 103 -3.06 -24.08 0.16
CA VAL A 103 -2.11 -25.10 -0.29
C VAL A 103 -2.83 -26.16 -1.13
N LEU A 104 -3.95 -26.67 -0.65
CA LEU A 104 -4.75 -27.67 -1.35
C LEU A 104 -5.36 -27.15 -2.66
N GLN A 105 -5.56 -25.84 -2.79
CA GLN A 105 -6.01 -25.19 -4.01
C GLN A 105 -4.87 -24.86 -4.99
N GLY A 106 -3.62 -25.22 -4.67
CA GLY A 106 -2.45 -24.94 -5.51
C GLY A 106 -2.11 -23.45 -5.63
N GLN A 107 -2.47 -22.62 -4.63
CA GLN A 107 -2.13 -21.20 -4.64
C GLN A 107 -0.64 -21.00 -4.33
N ASN A 108 -0.03 -20.05 -5.04
CA ASN A 108 1.34 -19.62 -4.75
C ASN A 108 1.40 -18.70 -3.53
N PHE A 109 2.56 -18.68 -2.89
CA PHE A 109 2.89 -17.82 -1.76
C PHE A 109 3.99 -16.83 -2.14
N LEU A 110 4.19 -15.79 -1.31
CA LEU A 110 5.31 -14.87 -1.48
C LEU A 110 6.63 -15.58 -1.17
N GLU A 111 7.70 -15.13 -1.80
CA GLU A 111 9.05 -15.70 -1.63
C GLU A 111 9.54 -15.65 -0.18
N GLU A 112 9.12 -14.63 0.59
CA GLU A 112 9.46 -14.48 2.01
C GLU A 112 9.02 -15.66 2.88
N VAL A 113 8.07 -16.47 2.42
CA VAL A 113 7.61 -17.68 3.12
C VAL A 113 8.72 -18.74 3.20
N ASN A 114 9.65 -18.74 2.24
CA ASN A 114 10.82 -19.63 2.25
C ASN A 114 11.78 -19.33 3.41
N ASP A 115 11.80 -18.09 3.88
CA ASP A 115 12.57 -17.66 5.05
C ASP A 115 11.70 -17.55 6.33
N SER A 116 10.63 -18.31 6.41
CA SER A 116 9.79 -18.35 7.62
C SER A 116 10.53 -19.07 8.76
N TRP A 117 10.20 -18.66 9.98
CA TRP A 117 10.71 -19.32 11.17
C TRP A 117 10.34 -20.82 11.18
N SER A 118 11.32 -21.67 11.49
CA SER A 118 11.15 -23.10 11.68
C SER A 118 12.15 -23.61 12.71
N SER A 119 12.02 -24.86 13.14
CA SER A 119 13.00 -25.50 14.04
C SER A 119 14.42 -25.57 13.44
N THR A 120 14.54 -25.49 12.12
CA THR A 120 15.81 -25.46 11.40
C THR A 120 16.23 -24.06 10.96
N ASN A 121 15.34 -23.07 11.04
CA ASN A 121 15.59 -21.66 10.73
C ASN A 121 15.10 -20.76 11.86
N THR A 122 15.77 -20.81 13.00
CA THR A 122 15.34 -20.10 14.22
C THR A 122 15.69 -18.62 14.23
N ASN A 123 16.53 -18.16 13.31
CA ASN A 123 16.99 -16.76 13.22
C ASN A 123 16.13 -15.90 12.26
N SER A 124 15.09 -16.47 11.66
CA SER A 124 14.21 -15.71 10.78
C SER A 124 13.48 -14.59 11.50
N ASN A 125 13.33 -13.44 10.83
CA ASN A 125 12.48 -12.34 11.26
C ASN A 125 11.02 -12.52 10.81
N ASN A 126 10.75 -13.50 9.94
CA ASN A 126 9.40 -13.80 9.49
C ASN A 126 8.79 -14.84 10.43
N PRO A 127 7.50 -14.70 10.80
CA PRO A 127 6.83 -15.69 11.63
C PRO A 127 6.78 -17.05 10.92
N SER A 128 6.43 -18.09 11.68
CA SER A 128 6.20 -19.41 11.09
C SER A 128 5.10 -19.32 10.02
N GLY A 129 5.31 -19.93 8.87
CA GLY A 129 4.30 -20.01 7.83
C GLY A 129 2.99 -20.72 8.25
N ILE A 130 3.03 -21.46 9.36
CA ILE A 130 1.86 -22.21 9.91
C ILE A 130 1.19 -21.40 11.03
N VAL A 131 1.26 -20.07 11.01
CA VAL A 131 0.54 -19.25 11.98
C VAL A 131 -0.95 -19.29 11.65
N THR A 132 -1.73 -19.90 12.56
CA THR A 132 -3.19 -20.03 12.40
C THR A 132 -3.97 -18.87 13.01
N THR A 133 -3.33 -18.11 13.89
CA THR A 133 -3.95 -16.98 14.61
C THR A 133 -2.92 -15.90 14.84
N TYR A 134 -3.22 -14.68 14.39
CA TYR A 134 -2.43 -13.49 14.68
C TYR A 134 -3.35 -12.31 14.96
N PRO A 135 -2.90 -11.33 15.78
CA PRO A 135 -3.73 -10.17 16.11
C PRO A 135 -3.98 -9.33 14.87
N GLN A 136 -5.23 -8.95 14.67
CA GLN A 136 -5.61 -8.01 13.60
C GLN A 136 -6.28 -6.77 14.20
N PRO A 137 -5.89 -5.58 13.76
CA PRO A 137 -4.79 -5.28 12.84
C PRO A 137 -3.43 -5.49 13.51
N SER A 138 -2.43 -5.92 12.75
CA SER A 138 -1.04 -6.10 13.21
C SER A 138 -0.11 -5.07 12.57
N SER A 139 0.81 -4.52 13.37
CA SER A 139 1.87 -3.64 12.85
C SER A 139 2.77 -4.32 11.81
N TYR A 140 2.83 -5.64 11.83
CA TYR A 140 3.58 -6.45 10.85
C TYR A 140 3.09 -6.27 9.42
N LEU A 141 1.78 -6.02 9.25
CA LEU A 141 1.12 -5.86 7.94
C LEU A 141 0.94 -4.40 7.55
N MET A 142 1.34 -3.45 8.42
CA MET A 142 1.25 -2.02 8.13
C MET A 142 2.58 -1.52 7.60
N GLU A 143 2.56 -0.93 6.41
CA GLU A 143 3.75 -0.41 5.75
C GLU A 143 3.61 1.07 5.39
N GLN A 144 4.75 1.73 5.17
CA GLN A 144 4.78 3.08 4.63
C GLN A 144 4.29 3.07 3.19
N GLY A 145 3.13 3.66 2.96
CA GLY A 145 2.43 3.66 1.69
C GLY A 145 2.67 4.90 0.83
N TRP A 146 3.79 5.61 1.02
CA TRP A 146 4.13 6.72 0.15
C TRP A 146 4.48 6.25 -1.26
N PHE A 147 4.14 7.05 -2.24
CA PHE A 147 4.51 6.78 -3.62
C PHE A 147 4.58 8.07 -4.47
N ILE A 148 5.32 7.99 -5.57
CA ILE A 148 5.29 8.93 -6.68
C ILE A 148 4.97 8.14 -7.94
N ARG A 149 3.85 8.42 -8.57
CA ARG A 149 3.38 7.77 -9.79
C ARG A 149 3.50 8.71 -10.97
N CYS A 150 4.09 8.25 -12.05
CA CYS A 150 3.91 8.89 -13.33
C CYS A 150 2.51 8.52 -13.85
N LYS A 151 1.59 9.48 -13.88
CA LYS A 151 0.20 9.25 -14.29
C LYS A 151 0.08 9.14 -15.80
N ASN A 152 0.75 10.05 -16.52
CA ASN A 152 0.77 10.00 -17.98
C ASN A 152 2.05 10.63 -18.54
N ILE A 153 2.45 10.13 -19.70
CA ILE A 153 3.43 10.73 -20.59
C ILE A 153 2.77 10.80 -21.96
N THR A 154 2.53 12.01 -22.46
CA THR A 154 1.96 12.22 -23.79
C THR A 154 3.01 12.86 -24.69
N PHE A 155 3.33 12.22 -25.80
CA PHE A 155 4.21 12.76 -26.82
C PHE A 155 3.43 13.00 -28.10
N GLY A 156 3.42 14.25 -28.57
CA GLY A 156 2.68 14.66 -29.74
C GLY A 156 3.55 15.34 -30.78
N TYR A 157 3.07 15.32 -32.03
CA TYR A 157 3.64 16.08 -33.11
C TYR A 157 2.54 16.75 -33.94
N SER A 158 2.62 18.08 -34.07
CA SER A 158 1.74 18.88 -34.91
C SER A 158 2.41 19.11 -36.26
N ILE A 159 1.75 18.71 -37.33
CA ILE A 159 2.26 18.87 -38.68
C ILE A 159 2.35 20.36 -39.00
N PRO A 160 3.47 20.85 -39.58
CA PRO A 160 3.64 22.24 -39.95
C PRO A 160 2.58 22.71 -40.95
N GLN A 161 2.03 23.89 -40.75
CA GLN A 161 0.96 24.47 -41.59
C GLN A 161 1.30 24.46 -43.09
N ARG A 162 2.56 24.74 -43.47
CA ARG A 162 3.02 24.71 -44.86
C ARG A 162 2.69 23.42 -45.63
N LEU A 163 2.62 22.28 -44.90
CA LEU A 163 2.27 20.99 -45.51
C LEU A 163 0.76 20.78 -45.55
N LEU A 164 0.00 21.44 -44.68
CA LEU A 164 -1.45 21.33 -44.59
C LEU A 164 -2.19 22.25 -45.57
N ASP A 165 -1.59 23.36 -45.97
CA ASP A 165 -2.17 24.34 -46.88
C ASP A 165 -2.55 23.72 -48.25
N ASN A 166 -1.75 22.76 -48.70
CA ASN A 166 -2.01 22.04 -49.96
C ASN A 166 -3.24 21.13 -49.91
N ILE A 167 -3.61 20.67 -48.73
CA ILE A 167 -4.76 19.77 -48.53
C ILE A 167 -5.95 20.46 -47.85
N LYS A 168 -5.84 21.79 -47.69
CA LYS A 168 -6.90 22.64 -47.08
C LYS A 168 -7.32 22.18 -45.68
N MET A 169 -6.41 21.65 -44.86
CA MET A 169 -6.63 21.27 -43.52
C MET A 169 -6.10 22.30 -42.53
N GLY A 170 -6.85 22.57 -41.44
CA GLY A 170 -6.46 23.55 -40.44
C GLY A 170 -5.32 23.06 -39.54
N LYS A 171 -5.43 21.85 -38.97
CA LYS A 171 -4.40 21.30 -38.09
C LYS A 171 -4.45 19.78 -38.09
N ILE A 172 -3.28 19.16 -38.11
CA ILE A 172 -3.14 17.70 -37.85
C ILE A 172 -2.14 17.51 -36.72
N ARG A 173 -2.54 16.80 -35.65
CA ARG A 173 -1.63 16.40 -34.58
C ARG A 173 -1.77 14.91 -34.35
N VAL A 174 -0.65 14.19 -34.42
CA VAL A 174 -0.56 12.79 -34.00
C VAL A 174 0.05 12.74 -32.59
N TYR A 175 -0.41 11.81 -31.77
CA TYR A 175 0.16 11.65 -30.44
C TYR A 175 0.13 10.21 -29.97
N ALA A 176 1.03 9.90 -29.04
CA ALA A 176 1.05 8.67 -28.26
C ALA A 176 1.02 9.04 -26.77
N GLU A 177 0.30 8.26 -25.99
CA GLU A 177 0.21 8.43 -24.55
C GLU A 177 0.47 7.12 -23.83
N LEU A 178 1.26 7.20 -22.77
CA LEU A 178 1.50 6.13 -21.81
C LEU A 178 0.81 6.50 -20.49
N GLY A 179 -0.19 5.72 -20.09
CA GLY A 179 -0.86 5.86 -18.81
C GLY A 179 -0.26 4.95 -17.76
N ASN A 180 0.01 5.46 -16.57
CA ASN A 180 0.60 4.77 -15.43
C ASN A 180 1.88 3.97 -15.76
N PRO A 181 2.87 4.54 -16.48
CA PRO A 181 4.04 3.77 -16.93
C PRO A 181 4.85 3.18 -15.77
N PHE A 182 4.99 3.89 -14.65
CA PHE A 182 5.71 3.43 -13.46
C PHE A 182 5.28 4.14 -12.18
N VAL A 183 5.60 3.50 -11.06
CA VAL A 183 5.46 4.02 -9.70
C VAL A 183 6.78 3.84 -8.95
N ILE A 184 7.15 4.83 -8.15
CA ILE A 184 8.29 4.80 -7.23
C ILE A 184 7.71 4.73 -5.82
N THR A 185 8.06 3.68 -5.08
CA THR A 185 7.59 3.44 -3.72
C THR A 185 8.53 2.48 -2.99
N LYS A 186 8.44 2.44 -1.65
CA LYS A 186 9.04 1.37 -0.82
C LYS A 186 8.02 0.31 -0.39
N TYR A 187 6.76 0.51 -0.74
CA TYR A 187 5.71 -0.44 -0.42
C TYR A 187 5.97 -1.79 -1.10
N THR A 188 5.83 -2.88 -0.36
CA THR A 188 6.18 -4.23 -0.84
C THR A 188 5.01 -4.99 -1.45
N GLY A 189 3.78 -4.51 -1.29
CA GLY A 189 2.58 -5.08 -1.93
C GLY A 189 2.45 -4.71 -3.40
N ASN A 190 1.33 -5.07 -4.01
CA ASN A 190 1.08 -4.90 -5.45
C ASN A 190 1.06 -3.44 -5.88
N ASP A 191 0.34 -2.58 -5.14
CA ASP A 191 0.19 -1.16 -5.49
C ASP A 191 -0.22 -0.36 -4.24
N PRO A 192 0.58 0.64 -3.82
CA PRO A 192 0.33 1.40 -2.60
C PRO A 192 -0.97 2.23 -2.64
N GLU A 193 -1.56 2.44 -3.82
CA GLU A 193 -2.79 3.19 -4.00
C GLU A 193 -4.04 2.29 -3.89
N THR A 194 -3.95 1.00 -4.24
CA THR A 194 -5.12 0.12 -4.40
C THR A 194 -5.09 -1.17 -3.59
N ASP A 195 -3.98 -1.50 -2.91
CA ASP A 195 -3.75 -2.83 -2.33
C ASP A 195 -4.50 -3.11 -1.01
N PHE A 196 -5.18 -2.14 -0.43
CA PHE A 196 -5.87 -2.31 0.87
C PHE A 196 -6.91 -3.46 0.92
N LYS A 197 -7.22 -4.11 -0.22
CA LYS A 197 -8.08 -5.30 -0.34
C LYS A 197 -7.45 -6.40 -1.20
N ALA A 198 -6.13 -6.41 -1.40
CA ALA A 198 -5.46 -7.26 -2.38
C ALA A 198 -6.08 -7.14 -3.78
N GLY A 199 -6.41 -5.91 -4.17
CA GLY A 199 -6.99 -5.58 -5.46
C GLY A 199 -5.99 -5.62 -6.61
N TYR A 200 -6.49 -5.43 -7.82
CA TYR A 200 -5.62 -5.29 -8.98
C TYR A 200 -4.87 -3.96 -8.94
N PRO A 201 -3.57 -3.96 -9.28
CA PRO A 201 -2.79 -2.73 -9.39
C PRO A 201 -3.32 -1.85 -10.52
N ASN A 202 -2.99 -0.56 -10.47
CA ASN A 202 -3.30 0.37 -11.55
C ASN A 202 -2.66 -0.11 -12.86
N GLN A 203 -3.48 -0.26 -13.90
CA GLN A 203 -3.07 -0.80 -15.19
C GLN A 203 -2.23 0.22 -15.96
N ARG A 204 -1.24 -0.27 -16.70
CA ARG A 204 -0.56 0.51 -17.75
C ARG A 204 -1.44 0.56 -18.98
N SER A 205 -1.53 1.72 -19.62
CA SER A 205 -2.26 1.90 -20.85
C SER A 205 -1.39 2.54 -21.94
N TYR A 206 -1.66 2.17 -23.17
CA TYR A 206 -1.01 2.72 -24.37
C TYR A 206 -2.10 3.24 -25.28
N MET A 207 -2.01 4.51 -25.63
CA MET A 207 -3.00 5.16 -26.49
C MET A 207 -2.28 5.84 -27.65
N PHE A 208 -2.84 5.71 -28.84
CA PHE A 208 -2.44 6.45 -30.02
C PHE A 208 -3.63 7.26 -30.52
N GLY A 209 -3.40 8.50 -30.86
CA GLY A 209 -4.47 9.38 -31.27
C GLY A 209 -4.09 10.31 -32.40
N LEU A 210 -5.12 10.78 -33.10
CA LEU A 210 -5.04 11.71 -34.20
C LEU A 210 -6.08 12.82 -33.98
N ASN A 211 -5.62 14.06 -33.93
CA ASN A 211 -6.49 15.23 -33.88
C ASN A 211 -6.46 15.92 -35.27
N LEU A 212 -7.65 16.07 -35.85
CA LEU A 212 -7.84 16.72 -37.13
C LEU A 212 -8.72 17.97 -36.94
N THR A 213 -8.32 19.07 -37.55
CA THR A 213 -9.13 20.29 -37.64
C THR A 213 -9.23 20.67 -39.13
N PHE A 214 -10.44 20.88 -39.60
CA PHE A 214 -10.77 21.23 -40.96
C PHE A 214 -10.96 22.74 -41.11
#